data_97a7d5d26a068de2ef87f9de6bc7e103
#
_entry.id   97a7d5d26a068de2ef87f9de6bc7e103
#
_cell.length_a   1.000
_cell.length_b   1.000
_cell.length_c   1.000
_cell.angle_alpha   90.00
_cell.angle_beta   90.00
_cell.angle_gamma   90.00
#
_symmetry.space_group_name_H-M   'P 1'
#
loop_
_entity.id
_entity.type
_entity.pdbx_description
1 polymer ?
#
loop_
_entity_poly.entity_id
_entity_poly.type
_entity_poly.pdbx_seq_one_letter_code
_entity_poly.pdbx_strand_id
1 'polypeptide(L)'
;SLLGETTKLSVDATKNKKKKHYVLFEVPFMTEVRYLREVIFEMKSQNIVPILAHPERYEFLQKKPEKALELRKIGVKLQCNIGSITKQYGLKPAKTMKYFLKHGLVDFLGTDAHHADGSVFEKYEKACKKISKIISEEGLKKLQENSLSINH
;
A
#
# COMPACT_ATOMS: atom_id res chain seq x y z
N SER A 1 12.14 -17.10 -8.27
CA SER A 1 10.77 -16.66 -7.97
C SER A 1 10.48 -15.30 -8.60
N LEU A 2 9.31 -15.16 -9.19
CA LEU A 2 8.88 -13.89 -9.78
C LEU A 2 8.45 -12.88 -8.70
N LEU A 3 8.28 -13.34 -7.47
CA LEU A 3 7.65 -12.52 -6.43
C LEU A 3 8.59 -11.60 -5.66
N GLY A 4 9.92 -11.75 -5.83
CA GLY A 4 10.86 -10.95 -5.06
C GLY A 4 10.69 -11.15 -3.56
N GLU A 5 10.87 -10.08 -2.79
CA GLU A 5 10.66 -10.15 -1.34
C GLU A 5 9.17 -10.09 -1.01
N THR A 6 8.70 -11.07 -0.26
CA THR A 6 7.28 -11.13 0.16
C THR A 6 7.19 -11.41 1.65
N THR A 7 6.19 -10.81 2.27
CA THR A 7 5.82 -11.10 3.65
C THR A 7 4.43 -11.74 3.62
N LYS A 8 4.34 -12.96 4.08
CA LYS A 8 3.07 -13.68 4.09
C LYS A 8 2.25 -13.30 5.32
N LEU A 9 1.07 -12.77 5.08
CA LEU A 9 0.12 -12.40 6.12
C LEU A 9 -1.12 -13.28 5.93
N SER A 10 -1.63 -13.86 6.99
CA SER A 10 -2.86 -14.63 6.90
C SER A 10 -3.93 -14.02 7.79
N VAL A 11 -5.09 -13.82 7.23
CA VAL A 11 -6.25 -13.29 7.93
C VAL A 11 -7.38 -14.31 7.80
N ASP A 12 -7.95 -14.65 8.92
CA ASP A 12 -9.09 -15.55 8.93
C ASP A 12 -10.35 -14.77 8.55
N ALA A 13 -10.94 -15.13 7.42
CA ALA A 13 -12.23 -14.59 7.00
C ALA A 13 -13.32 -15.36 7.75
N THR A 14 -13.54 -15.00 8.98
CA THR A 14 -14.31 -15.70 9.99
C THR A 14 -15.67 -16.22 9.58
N LYS A 15 -16.28 -15.63 8.57
CA LYS A 15 -17.65 -16.03 8.18
C LYS A 15 -17.70 -16.99 7.00
N ASN A 16 -16.61 -17.16 6.26
CA ASN A 16 -16.61 -17.97 5.04
C ASN A 16 -15.77 -19.23 5.10
N LYS A 17 -15.22 -19.56 6.24
CA LYS A 17 -14.37 -20.76 6.46
C LYS A 17 -13.15 -20.87 5.52
N LYS A 18 -12.92 -19.90 4.66
CA LYS A 18 -11.75 -19.85 3.78
C LYS A 18 -10.77 -18.83 4.30
N LYS A 19 -9.57 -19.28 4.62
CA LYS A 19 -8.49 -18.37 4.95
C LYS A 19 -8.03 -17.68 3.68
N LYS A 20 -8.06 -16.35 3.69
CA LYS A 20 -7.45 -15.56 2.64
C LYS A 20 -6.01 -15.32 3.03
N HIS A 21 -5.10 -15.58 2.11
CA HIS A 21 -3.68 -15.33 2.32
C HIS A 21 -3.33 -14.01 1.67
N TYR A 22 -2.99 -13.03 2.50
CA TYR A 22 -2.50 -11.73 2.03
C TYR A 22 -0.99 -11.79 1.96
N VAL A 23 -0.43 -11.39 0.82
CA VAL A 23 1.02 -11.36 0.64
C VAL A 23 1.43 -9.96 0.24
N LEU A 24 2.24 -9.32 1.07
CA LEU A 24 2.85 -8.04 0.73
C LEU A 24 4.03 -8.33 -0.19
N PHE A 25 4.05 -7.67 -1.33
CA PHE A 25 5.10 -7.88 -2.31
C PHE A 25 5.56 -6.56 -2.92
N GLU A 26 6.73 -6.58 -3.48
CA GLU A 26 7.26 -5.47 -4.25
C GLU A 26 8.00 -6.01 -5.48
N VAL A 27 8.08 -5.17 -6.49
CA VAL A 27 8.87 -5.41 -7.69
C VAL A 27 9.74 -4.17 -7.90
N PRO A 28 10.75 -4.21 -8.77
CA PRO A 28 11.56 -3.01 -9.03
C PRO A 28 10.71 -1.82 -9.45
N PHE A 29 11.07 -0.62 -8.97
CA PHE A 29 10.26 0.59 -9.20
C PHE A 29 10.12 0.97 -10.66
N MET A 30 11.02 0.51 -11.51
CA MET A 30 10.98 0.73 -12.95
C MET A 30 10.26 -0.38 -13.71
N THR A 31 9.62 -1.30 -12.99
CA THR A 31 8.94 -2.43 -13.60
C THR A 31 7.79 -1.98 -14.50
N GLU A 32 7.65 -2.61 -15.64
CA GLU A 32 6.54 -2.35 -16.56
C GLU A 32 5.25 -2.98 -16.02
N VAL A 33 4.13 -2.32 -16.32
CA VAL A 33 2.80 -2.79 -15.92
C VAL A 33 2.54 -4.23 -16.34
N ARG A 34 2.98 -4.59 -17.53
CA ARG A 34 2.77 -5.93 -18.07
C ARG A 34 3.39 -7.00 -17.18
N TYR A 35 4.62 -6.79 -16.74
CA TYR A 35 5.31 -7.74 -15.86
C TYR A 35 4.60 -7.82 -14.50
N LEU A 36 4.21 -6.67 -13.97
CA LEU A 36 3.49 -6.62 -12.71
C LEU A 36 2.18 -7.40 -12.78
N ARG A 37 1.44 -7.27 -13.89
CA ARG A 37 0.20 -8.03 -14.09
C ARG A 37 0.44 -9.54 -14.12
N GLU A 38 1.55 -9.97 -14.69
CA GLU A 38 1.91 -11.39 -14.71
C GLU A 38 2.16 -11.91 -13.29
N VAL A 39 2.87 -11.14 -12.46
CA VAL A 39 3.13 -11.47 -11.06
C VAL A 39 1.81 -11.57 -10.29
N ILE A 40 0.94 -10.59 -10.47
CA ILE A 40 -0.37 -10.56 -9.81
C ILE A 40 -1.22 -11.77 -10.21
N PHE A 41 -1.24 -12.08 -11.50
CA PHE A 41 -2.00 -13.23 -11.99
C PHE A 41 -1.49 -14.53 -11.36
N GLU A 42 -0.17 -14.69 -11.26
CA GLU A 42 0.42 -15.86 -10.62
C GLU A 42 0.01 -15.97 -9.15
N MET A 43 0.05 -14.86 -8.43
CA MET A 43 -0.36 -14.85 -7.01
C MET A 43 -1.83 -15.23 -6.85
N LYS A 44 -2.69 -14.66 -7.68
CA LYS A 44 -4.13 -14.95 -7.60
C LYS A 44 -4.45 -16.40 -7.95
N SER A 45 -3.70 -16.99 -8.87
CA SER A 45 -3.88 -18.42 -9.21
C SER A 45 -3.57 -19.34 -8.04
N GLN A 46 -2.80 -18.85 -7.06
CA GLN A 46 -2.47 -19.57 -5.84
C GLN A 46 -3.38 -19.19 -4.68
N ASN A 47 -4.49 -18.53 -4.94
CA ASN A 47 -5.43 -18.06 -3.93
C ASN A 47 -4.83 -17.06 -2.95
N ILE A 48 -3.92 -16.23 -3.44
CA ILE A 48 -3.27 -15.17 -2.69
C ILE A 48 -3.94 -13.84 -3.01
N VAL A 49 -4.17 -13.02 -1.99
CA VAL A 49 -4.58 -11.62 -2.17
C VAL A 49 -3.32 -10.78 -2.18
N PRO A 50 -2.92 -10.22 -3.33
CA PRO A 50 -1.68 -9.46 -3.40
C PRO A 50 -1.84 -8.07 -2.81
N ILE A 51 -0.89 -7.68 -1.97
CA ILE A 51 -0.79 -6.32 -1.45
C ILE A 51 0.48 -5.71 -2.05
N LEU A 52 0.33 -4.71 -2.90
CA LEU A 52 1.47 -4.03 -3.49
C LEU A 52 2.00 -3.00 -2.50
N ALA A 53 3.26 -3.17 -2.10
CA ALA A 53 3.92 -2.26 -1.17
C ALA A 53 4.29 -0.96 -1.88
N HIS A 54 4.15 0.16 -1.16
CA HIS A 54 4.53 1.51 -1.59
C HIS A 54 4.27 1.82 -3.08
N PRO A 55 3.00 1.68 -3.53
CA PRO A 55 2.67 1.89 -4.95
C PRO A 55 2.99 3.29 -5.45
N GLU A 56 3.05 4.28 -4.56
CA GLU A 56 3.39 5.66 -4.89
C GLU A 56 4.84 5.82 -5.36
N ARG A 57 5.68 4.81 -5.17
CA ARG A 57 7.09 4.86 -5.58
C ARG A 57 7.35 4.22 -6.94
N TYR A 58 6.34 3.65 -7.57
CA TYR A 58 6.50 3.01 -8.87
C TYR A 58 6.37 4.04 -9.98
N GLU A 59 7.31 4.03 -10.90
CA GLU A 59 7.37 5.03 -11.96
C GLU A 59 6.09 5.06 -12.81
N PHE A 60 5.57 3.90 -13.20
CA PHE A 60 4.38 3.87 -14.04
C PHE A 60 3.15 4.47 -13.34
N LEU A 61 3.06 4.33 -12.01
CA LEU A 61 1.96 4.92 -11.23
C LEU A 61 2.19 6.40 -10.98
N GLN A 62 3.43 6.85 -10.92
CA GLN A 62 3.74 8.27 -10.82
C GLN A 62 3.35 8.99 -12.12
N LYS A 63 3.58 8.35 -13.25
CA LYS A 63 3.23 8.90 -14.56
C LYS A 63 1.72 8.86 -14.83
N LYS A 64 1.05 7.79 -14.44
CA LYS A 64 -0.39 7.59 -14.65
C LYS A 64 -1.01 7.01 -13.39
N PRO A 65 -1.25 7.85 -12.37
CA PRO A 65 -1.74 7.35 -11.08
C PRO A 65 -3.14 6.72 -11.15
N GLU A 66 -3.93 7.05 -12.15
CA GLU A 66 -5.24 6.44 -12.38
C GLU A 66 -5.14 4.93 -12.65
N LYS A 67 -3.98 4.43 -13.03
CA LYS A 67 -3.77 2.99 -13.21
C LYS A 67 -3.88 2.20 -11.91
N ALA A 68 -3.76 2.87 -10.77
CA ALA A 68 -3.96 2.21 -9.47
C ALA A 68 -5.39 1.66 -9.35
N LEU A 69 -6.38 2.35 -9.92
CA LEU A 69 -7.76 1.84 -9.92
C LEU A 69 -7.86 0.53 -10.69
N GLU A 70 -7.16 0.42 -11.82
CA GLU A 70 -7.16 -0.81 -12.61
C GLU A 70 -6.57 -1.98 -11.80
N LEU A 71 -5.48 -1.73 -11.06
CA LEU A 71 -4.89 -2.75 -10.21
C LEU A 71 -5.86 -3.21 -9.12
N ARG A 72 -6.56 -2.26 -8.49
CA ARG A 72 -7.55 -2.60 -7.47
C ARG A 72 -8.71 -3.40 -8.05
N LYS A 73 -9.13 -3.09 -9.25
CA LYS A 73 -10.22 -3.83 -9.93
C LYS A 73 -9.86 -5.28 -10.19
N ILE A 74 -8.59 -5.58 -10.43
CA ILE A 74 -8.16 -6.97 -10.60
C ILE A 74 -7.79 -7.66 -9.29
N GLY A 75 -8.03 -7.01 -8.15
CA GLY A 75 -7.91 -7.63 -6.84
C GLY A 75 -6.65 -7.32 -6.05
N VAL A 76 -5.87 -6.33 -6.50
CA VAL A 76 -4.68 -5.90 -5.76
C VAL A 76 -5.07 -4.92 -4.68
N LYS A 77 -4.50 -5.08 -3.49
CA LYS A 77 -4.60 -4.09 -2.41
C LYS A 77 -3.37 -3.20 -2.46
N LEU A 78 -3.52 -1.95 -2.06
CA LEU A 78 -2.43 -0.97 -2.12
C LEU A 78 -2.08 -0.49 -0.72
N GLN A 79 -0.81 -0.67 -0.34
CA GLN A 79 -0.29 -0.20 0.94
C GLN A 79 0.72 0.92 0.71
N CYS A 80 0.33 2.15 0.98
CA CYS A 80 1.23 3.30 0.88
C CYS A 80 2.08 3.45 2.13
N ASN A 81 3.29 3.97 1.94
CA ASN A 81 4.16 4.32 3.06
C ASN A 81 3.70 5.68 3.60
N ILE A 82 3.44 5.73 4.91
CA ILE A 82 2.91 6.94 5.53
C ILE A 82 3.84 8.14 5.37
N GLY A 83 5.15 7.91 5.40
CA GLY A 83 6.15 8.97 5.25
C GLY A 83 6.21 9.59 3.86
N SER A 84 5.66 8.91 2.85
CA SER A 84 5.68 9.46 1.49
C SER A 84 4.93 10.78 1.39
N ILE A 85 3.87 10.95 2.20
CA ILE A 85 3.08 12.18 2.15
C ILE A 85 3.86 13.42 2.61
N THR A 86 4.89 13.23 3.42
CA THR A 86 5.76 14.30 3.89
C THR A 86 7.08 14.37 3.14
N LYS A 87 7.11 13.81 1.93
CA LYS A 87 8.25 13.88 1.01
C LYS A 87 9.48 13.10 1.47
N GLN A 88 9.31 12.08 2.31
CA GLN A 88 10.41 11.23 2.74
C GLN A 88 11.18 10.64 1.55
N TYR A 89 10.49 10.35 0.46
CA TYR A 89 11.07 9.79 -0.76
C TYR A 89 11.00 10.76 -1.94
N GLY A 90 10.83 12.05 -1.66
CA GLY A 90 10.80 13.09 -2.67
C GLY A 90 9.40 13.53 -3.06
N LEU A 91 9.35 14.40 -4.07
CA LEU A 91 8.11 15.04 -4.50
C LEU A 91 7.19 14.10 -5.27
N LYS A 92 7.73 13.24 -6.13
CA LYS A 92 6.90 12.36 -6.96
C LYS A 92 6.09 11.37 -6.12
N PRO A 93 6.69 10.62 -5.18
CA PRO A 93 5.89 9.76 -4.31
C PRO A 93 4.86 10.52 -3.47
N ALA A 94 5.21 11.71 -2.97
CA ALA A 94 4.28 12.52 -2.18
C ALA A 94 3.07 12.94 -3.01
N LYS A 95 3.28 13.42 -4.22
CA LYS A 95 2.22 13.84 -5.12
C LYS A 95 1.33 12.66 -5.53
N THR A 96 1.94 11.52 -5.81
CA THR A 96 1.23 10.30 -6.21
C THR A 96 0.38 9.78 -5.07
N MET A 97 0.93 9.73 -3.85
CA MET A 97 0.17 9.32 -2.68
C MET A 97 -1.02 10.23 -2.42
N LYS A 98 -0.82 11.54 -2.57
CA LYS A 98 -1.91 12.50 -2.41
C LYS A 98 -3.05 12.20 -3.38
N TYR A 99 -2.71 11.89 -4.64
CA TYR A 99 -3.69 11.48 -5.63
C TYR A 99 -4.45 10.22 -5.17
N PHE A 100 -3.71 9.20 -4.74
CA PHE A 100 -4.33 7.97 -4.28
C PHE A 100 -5.29 8.20 -3.11
N LEU A 101 -4.89 9.02 -2.15
CA LEU A 101 -5.73 9.33 -1.00
C LEU A 101 -7.01 10.05 -1.43
N LYS A 102 -6.89 11.04 -2.30
CA LYS A 102 -8.05 11.80 -2.79
C LYS A 102 -9.05 10.94 -3.55
N HIS A 103 -8.58 9.89 -4.20
CA HIS A 103 -9.43 9.03 -5.02
C HIS A 103 -9.81 7.72 -4.32
N GLY A 104 -9.52 7.59 -3.02
CA GLY A 104 -9.90 6.41 -2.27
C GLY A 104 -9.20 5.14 -2.69
N LEU A 105 -7.96 5.24 -3.16
CA LEU A 105 -7.22 4.11 -3.72
C LEU A 105 -6.26 3.45 -2.75
N VAL A 106 -6.16 3.96 -1.52
CA VAL A 106 -5.26 3.40 -0.50
C VAL A 106 -6.03 2.43 0.37
N ASP A 107 -5.55 1.21 0.48
CA ASP A 107 -6.16 0.19 1.34
C ASP A 107 -5.49 0.13 2.70
N PHE A 108 -4.17 0.29 2.76
CA PHE A 108 -3.40 0.19 3.99
C PHE A 108 -2.32 1.26 4.04
N LEU A 109 -1.93 1.62 5.26
CA LEU A 109 -0.80 2.49 5.51
C LEU A 109 0.29 1.70 6.23
N GLY A 110 1.50 1.75 5.70
CA GLY A 110 2.66 1.12 6.31
C GLY A 110 3.68 2.16 6.72
N THR A 111 4.65 1.73 7.50
CA THR A 111 5.75 2.59 7.94
C THR A 111 7.08 1.87 7.74
N ASP A 112 8.09 2.62 7.29
CA ASP A 112 9.46 2.13 7.19
C ASP A 112 10.26 2.45 8.46
N ALA A 113 9.59 2.92 9.52
CA ALA A 113 10.27 3.31 10.75
C ALA A 113 10.86 2.09 11.46
N HIS A 114 12.17 1.98 11.43
CA HIS A 114 12.89 0.89 12.07
C HIS A 114 13.52 1.31 13.39
N HIS A 115 13.46 2.58 13.74
CA HIS A 115 14.08 3.15 14.92
C HIS A 115 13.05 3.91 15.75
N ALA A 116 12.98 3.59 17.03
CA ALA A 116 12.06 4.24 17.96
C ALA A 116 12.73 5.45 18.60
N ASP A 117 13.03 6.50 17.84
CA ASP A 117 13.49 7.75 18.40
C ASP A 117 12.40 8.82 18.28
N GLY A 118 12.56 9.93 18.99
CA GLY A 118 11.58 11.02 19.02
C GLY A 118 11.34 11.65 17.66
N SER A 119 12.35 11.68 16.79
CA SER A 119 12.22 12.28 15.48
C SER A 119 11.29 11.44 14.57
N VAL A 120 11.30 10.13 14.72
CA VAL A 120 10.43 9.23 13.97
C VAL A 120 8.97 9.48 14.39
N PHE A 121 8.73 9.61 15.69
CA PHE A 121 7.39 9.87 16.21
C PHE A 121 6.84 11.21 15.70
N GLU A 122 7.65 12.26 15.72
CA GLU A 122 7.24 13.57 15.22
C GLU A 122 6.92 13.53 13.73
N LYS A 123 7.74 12.82 12.93
CA LYS A 123 7.49 12.65 11.51
C LYS A 123 6.20 11.89 11.25
N TYR A 124 5.95 10.88 12.06
CA TYR A 124 4.71 10.09 11.96
C TYR A 124 3.49 10.96 12.24
N GLU A 125 3.52 11.76 13.32
CA GLU A 125 2.41 12.66 13.64
C GLU A 125 2.17 13.70 12.55
N LYS A 126 3.24 14.25 12.00
CA LYS A 126 3.15 15.22 10.92
C LYS A 126 2.51 14.60 9.67
N ALA A 127 2.89 13.38 9.34
CA ALA A 127 2.31 12.64 8.23
C ALA A 127 0.81 12.38 8.47
N CYS A 128 0.45 11.95 9.66
CA CYS A 128 -0.94 11.69 10.03
C CYS A 128 -1.80 12.95 9.90
N LYS A 129 -1.30 14.09 10.36
CA LYS A 129 -2.00 15.36 10.22
C LYS A 129 -2.23 15.72 8.76
N LYS A 130 -1.21 15.53 7.94
CA LYS A 130 -1.33 15.83 6.52
C LYS A 130 -2.32 14.92 5.81
N ILE A 131 -2.30 13.65 6.14
CA ILE A 131 -3.26 12.68 5.59
C ILE A 131 -4.69 13.02 6.03
N SER A 132 -4.89 13.34 7.31
CA SER A 132 -6.22 13.67 7.81
C SER A 132 -6.80 14.93 7.18
N LYS A 133 -5.96 15.85 6.72
CA LYS A 133 -6.43 17.01 5.96
C LYS A 133 -6.93 16.64 4.57
N ILE A 134 -6.46 15.53 4.04
CA ILE A 134 -6.87 15.05 2.71
C ILE A 134 -8.13 14.19 2.78
N ILE A 135 -8.19 13.24 3.72
CA ILE A 135 -9.25 12.23 3.79
C ILE A 135 -10.09 12.30 5.07
N SER A 136 -9.87 13.27 5.94
CA SER A 136 -10.47 13.43 7.27
C SER A 136 -9.83 12.54 8.33
N GLU A 137 -10.06 12.88 9.60
CA GLU A 137 -9.58 12.07 10.72
C GLU A 137 -10.23 10.69 10.73
N GLU A 138 -11.50 10.64 10.38
CA GLU A 138 -12.24 9.38 10.28
C GLU A 138 -11.68 8.48 9.18
N GLY A 139 -11.35 9.07 8.03
CA GLY A 139 -10.72 8.33 6.94
C GLY A 139 -9.36 7.76 7.32
N LEU A 140 -8.53 8.55 8.01
CA LEU A 140 -7.25 8.08 8.51
C LEU A 140 -7.42 6.94 9.50
N LYS A 141 -8.36 7.08 10.43
CA LYS A 141 -8.64 6.04 11.42
C LYS A 141 -9.03 4.73 10.75
N LYS A 142 -9.86 4.81 9.72
CA LYS A 142 -10.27 3.62 8.97
C LYS A 142 -9.09 2.91 8.33
N LEU A 143 -8.17 3.66 7.71
CA LEU A 143 -6.97 3.06 7.13
C LEU A 143 -6.07 2.44 8.18
N GLN A 144 -5.94 3.06 9.33
CA GLN A 144 -5.16 2.50 10.44
C GLN A 144 -5.79 1.21 10.95
N GLU A 145 -7.10 1.16 11.08
CA GLU A 145 -7.82 -0.05 11.49
C GLU A 145 -7.65 -1.17 10.47
N ASN A 146 -7.73 -0.85 9.17
CA ASN A 146 -7.50 -1.84 8.12
C ASN A 146 -6.10 -2.45 8.23
N SER A 147 -5.11 -1.61 8.50
CA SER A 147 -3.72 -2.06 8.62
C SER A 147 -3.54 -3.00 9.81
N LEU A 148 -4.20 -2.72 10.93
CA LEU A 148 -4.15 -3.58 12.11
C LEU A 148 -4.84 -4.92 11.87
N SER A 149 -5.87 -4.95 11.04
CA SER A 149 -6.64 -6.17 10.81
C SER A 149 -5.86 -7.26 10.08
N ILE A 150 -4.80 -6.91 9.37
CA ILE A 150 -4.00 -7.87 8.61
C ILE A 150 -2.63 -8.17 9.25
N ASN A 151 -2.24 -7.43 10.28
CA ASN A 151 -0.93 -7.57 10.93
C ASN A 151 -1.02 -8.43 12.19
N HIS A 152 -1.42 -9.67 12.03
CA HIS A 152 -1.49 -10.61 13.15
C HIS A 152 -0.69 -11.84 12.88
#